data_42b79b8d645bfbadecae7d1d4202c180
#
_entry.id   42b79b8d645bfbadecae7d1d4202c180
#
_cell.length_a   1.000
_cell.length_b   1.000
_cell.length_c   1.000
_cell.angle_alpha   90.00
_cell.angle_beta   90.00
_cell.angle_gamma   90.00
#
_symmetry.space_group_name_H-M   'P 1'
#
loop_
_entity.id
_entity.type
_entity.pdbx_description
1 polymer ?
#
loop_
_entity_poly.entity_id
_entity_poly.type
_entity_poly.pdbx_seq_one_letter_code
_entity_poly.pdbx_strand_id
1 'polypeptide(L)'
;MEKAAGLAATAFQKLYQDPVAAFPRHQTLGRTLADVARRHGQPETRIEALLPRLGLAPALLTRRPGAVSGGELQRLALLRLLLVRPKVIFADEPTSRLDPITQKQVIDLLCETATAEGCAIMLVSHDPALVARTADHVLSLGPDAANADVTAPRVVGALQ
;
A
#
# COMPACT_ATOMS: atom_id res chain seq x y z
N MET A 1 32.46 5.11 11.48
CA MET A 1 31.76 4.10 10.66
C MET A 1 30.51 3.68 11.41
N GLU A 2 29.40 4.34 11.10
CA GLU A 2 28.11 4.06 11.71
C GLU A 2 27.58 2.78 11.07
N LYS A 3 27.38 1.73 11.89
CA LYS A 3 26.76 0.49 11.44
C LYS A 3 25.35 0.83 10.98
N ALA A 4 25.05 0.71 9.70
CA ALA A 4 23.69 0.73 9.20
C ALA A 4 22.89 -0.31 10.02
N ALA A 5 22.05 0.17 10.93
CA ALA A 5 21.14 -0.66 11.68
C ALA A 5 20.26 -1.37 10.64
N GLY A 6 20.38 -2.71 10.55
CA GLY A 6 19.65 -3.50 9.58
C GLY A 6 18.15 -3.22 9.71
N LEU A 7 17.55 -2.71 8.65
CA LEU A 7 16.10 -2.52 8.60
C LEU A 7 15.44 -3.87 8.88
N ALA A 8 14.50 -3.90 9.84
CA ALA A 8 13.76 -5.11 10.16
C ALA A 8 13.07 -5.65 8.88
N ALA A 9 12.95 -6.96 8.72
CA ALA A 9 12.32 -7.58 7.55
C ALA A 9 10.88 -7.06 7.28
N THR A 10 10.24 -6.52 8.30
CA THR A 10 8.91 -5.87 8.23
C THR A 10 8.93 -4.45 7.68
N ALA A 11 10.12 -3.82 7.59
CA ALA A 11 10.24 -2.44 7.10
C ALA A 11 9.86 -2.30 5.63
N PHE A 12 10.03 -3.37 4.84
CA PHE A 12 9.65 -3.42 3.43
C PHE A 12 8.46 -4.35 3.27
N GLN A 13 7.38 -3.86 2.67
CA GLN A 13 6.20 -4.65 2.38
C GLN A 13 5.82 -4.51 0.91
N LYS A 14 5.37 -5.62 0.31
CA LYS A 14 4.89 -5.63 -1.08
C LYS A 14 3.36 -5.61 -1.13
N LEU A 15 2.81 -4.66 -1.85
CA LEU A 15 1.41 -4.67 -2.26
C LEU A 15 1.30 -5.42 -3.60
N TYR A 16 0.65 -6.57 -3.56
CA TYR A 16 0.53 -7.44 -4.74
C TYR A 16 -0.55 -6.94 -5.70
N GLN A 17 -0.34 -7.15 -6.98
CA GLN A 17 -1.31 -6.90 -8.04
C GLN A 17 -2.62 -7.68 -7.84
N ASP A 18 -2.53 -8.92 -7.35
CA ASP A 18 -3.69 -9.73 -6.99
C ASP A 18 -3.91 -9.68 -5.47
N PRO A 19 -4.92 -8.91 -4.99
CA PRO A 19 -5.20 -8.80 -3.57
C PRO A 19 -5.68 -10.10 -2.94
N VAL A 20 -6.19 -11.06 -3.74
CA VAL A 20 -6.64 -12.37 -3.24
C VAL A 20 -5.49 -13.14 -2.62
N ALA A 21 -4.26 -12.98 -3.14
CA ALA A 21 -3.07 -13.62 -2.61
C ALA A 21 -2.72 -13.19 -1.18
N ALA A 22 -3.25 -12.04 -0.73
CA ALA A 22 -3.01 -11.52 0.61
C ALA A 22 -3.87 -12.20 1.69
N PHE A 23 -4.91 -12.95 1.30
CA PHE A 23 -5.91 -13.50 2.23
C PHE A 23 -6.17 -14.98 2.02
N PRO A 24 -6.16 -15.80 3.10
CA PRO A 24 -6.58 -17.20 3.03
C PRO A 24 -8.07 -17.31 2.68
N ARG A 25 -8.39 -18.09 1.64
CA ARG A 25 -9.77 -18.19 1.12
C ARG A 25 -10.80 -18.74 2.12
N HIS A 26 -10.34 -19.53 3.08
CA HIS A 26 -11.21 -20.19 4.07
C HIS A 26 -11.42 -19.37 5.35
N GLN A 27 -10.69 -18.28 5.54
CA GLN A 27 -10.82 -17.40 6.71
C GLN A 27 -11.66 -16.17 6.38
N THR A 28 -12.27 -15.57 7.42
CA THR A 28 -12.85 -14.23 7.30
C THR A 28 -11.74 -13.17 7.25
N LEU A 29 -12.06 -12.05 6.62
CA LEU A 29 -11.13 -10.92 6.49
C LEU A 29 -10.70 -10.38 7.85
N GLY A 30 -11.65 -10.25 8.79
CA GLY A 30 -11.37 -9.79 10.15
C GLY A 30 -10.42 -10.72 10.90
N ARG A 31 -10.59 -12.03 10.78
CA ARG A 31 -9.67 -13.00 11.42
C ARG A 31 -8.26 -12.86 10.87
N THR A 32 -8.11 -12.74 9.55
CA THR A 32 -6.79 -12.56 8.93
C THR A 32 -6.13 -11.28 9.40
N LEU A 33 -6.87 -10.17 9.47
CA LEU A 33 -6.34 -8.88 9.92
C LEU A 33 -5.96 -8.91 11.40
N ALA A 34 -6.79 -9.53 12.26
CA ALA A 34 -6.49 -9.68 13.68
C ALA A 34 -5.25 -10.55 13.90
N ASP A 35 -5.06 -11.62 13.12
CA ASP A 35 -3.86 -12.46 13.18
C ASP A 35 -2.60 -11.68 12.78
N VAL A 36 -2.69 -10.82 11.77
CA VAL A 36 -1.59 -9.92 11.36
C VAL A 36 -1.30 -8.89 12.46
N ALA A 37 -2.31 -8.20 12.98
CA ALA A 37 -2.16 -7.23 14.05
C ALA A 37 -1.44 -7.85 15.26
N ARG A 38 -1.89 -9.01 15.71
CA ARG A 38 -1.30 -9.74 16.84
C ARG A 38 0.16 -10.11 16.60
N ARG A 39 0.50 -10.63 15.41
CA ARG A 39 1.89 -10.99 15.05
C ARG A 39 2.85 -9.82 15.09
N HIS A 40 2.35 -8.62 14.80
CA HIS A 40 3.15 -7.40 14.75
C HIS A 40 2.96 -6.50 15.96
N GLY A 41 2.37 -7.03 17.06
CA GLY A 41 2.19 -6.29 18.31
C GLY A 41 1.26 -5.09 18.19
N GLN A 42 0.37 -5.08 17.21
CA GLN A 42 -0.60 -4.00 17.02
C GLN A 42 -1.92 -4.32 17.72
N PRO A 43 -2.55 -3.34 18.37
CA PRO A 43 -3.87 -3.53 18.96
C PRO A 43 -4.94 -3.69 17.86
N GLU A 44 -5.99 -4.45 18.13
CA GLU A 44 -7.12 -4.61 17.17
C GLU A 44 -7.84 -3.29 16.90
N THR A 45 -7.83 -2.35 17.84
CA THR A 45 -8.35 -0.98 17.65
C THR A 45 -7.70 -0.25 16.48
N ARG A 46 -6.48 -0.65 16.07
CA ARG A 46 -5.84 -0.10 14.87
C ARG A 46 -6.57 -0.52 13.58
N ILE A 47 -7.15 -1.72 13.54
CA ILE A 47 -7.99 -2.16 12.42
C ILE A 47 -9.21 -1.23 12.33
N GLU A 48 -9.88 -0.99 13.45
CA GLU A 48 -11.06 -0.12 13.53
C GLU A 48 -10.74 1.32 13.10
N ALA A 49 -9.58 1.84 13.48
CA ALA A 49 -9.12 3.18 13.11
C ALA A 49 -8.78 3.30 11.59
N LEU A 50 -8.29 2.23 10.97
CA LEU A 50 -7.92 2.23 9.55
C LEU A 50 -9.12 2.01 8.61
N LEU A 51 -10.16 1.29 9.05
CA LEU A 51 -11.33 1.02 8.21
C LEU A 51 -11.96 2.28 7.61
N PRO A 52 -12.36 3.31 8.40
CA PRO A 52 -12.98 4.51 7.85
C PRO A 52 -12.00 5.30 6.95
N ARG A 53 -10.72 5.33 7.29
CA ARG A 53 -9.69 6.00 6.47
C ARG A 53 -9.55 5.37 5.08
N LEU A 54 -9.82 4.07 4.98
CA LEU A 54 -9.77 3.31 3.72
C LEU A 54 -11.15 3.17 3.07
N GLY A 55 -12.17 3.86 3.57
CA GLY A 55 -13.53 3.78 3.05
C GLY A 55 -14.13 2.36 3.11
N LEU A 56 -13.80 1.62 4.18
CA LEU A 56 -14.22 0.23 4.36
C LEU A 56 -15.28 0.13 5.47
N ALA A 57 -16.39 -0.51 5.17
CA ALA A 57 -17.42 -0.79 6.16
C ALA A 57 -17.01 -1.91 7.12
N PRO A 58 -17.22 -1.78 8.45
CA PRO A 58 -16.90 -2.82 9.41
C PRO A 58 -17.52 -4.20 9.12
N ALA A 59 -18.70 -4.20 8.48
CA ALA A 59 -19.39 -5.44 8.06
C ALA A 59 -18.57 -6.32 7.10
N LEU A 60 -17.57 -5.76 6.42
CA LEU A 60 -16.68 -6.53 5.54
C LEU A 60 -15.80 -7.52 6.31
N LEU A 61 -15.52 -7.23 7.58
CA LEU A 61 -14.66 -8.09 8.41
C LEU A 61 -15.25 -9.48 8.64
N THR A 62 -16.56 -9.64 8.58
CA THR A 62 -17.23 -10.96 8.72
C THR A 62 -17.25 -11.77 7.42
N ARG A 63 -16.92 -11.11 6.29
CA ARG A 63 -16.94 -11.76 4.98
C ARG A 63 -15.63 -12.49 4.69
N ARG A 64 -15.68 -13.39 3.70
CA ARG A 64 -14.50 -14.05 3.12
C ARG A 64 -14.01 -13.26 1.89
N PRO A 65 -12.75 -13.45 1.46
CA PRO A 65 -12.18 -12.70 0.32
C PRO A 65 -13.01 -12.77 -0.97
N GLY A 66 -13.64 -13.92 -1.25
CA GLY A 66 -14.50 -14.09 -2.44
C GLY A 66 -15.89 -13.46 -2.34
N ALA A 67 -16.26 -12.85 -1.21
CA ALA A 67 -17.56 -12.24 -0.96
C ALA A 67 -17.52 -10.70 -0.91
N VAL A 68 -16.42 -10.10 -1.40
CA VAL A 68 -16.22 -8.65 -1.47
C VAL A 68 -15.78 -8.25 -2.89
N SER A 69 -15.95 -6.99 -3.24
CA SER A 69 -15.51 -6.45 -4.53
C SER A 69 -13.98 -6.40 -4.64
N GLY A 70 -13.45 -6.35 -5.86
CA GLY A 70 -12.02 -6.23 -6.11
C GLY A 70 -11.42 -4.98 -5.46
N GLY A 71 -12.10 -3.84 -5.57
CA GLY A 71 -11.65 -2.59 -4.94
C GLY A 71 -11.69 -2.62 -3.40
N GLU A 72 -12.71 -3.25 -2.80
CA GLU A 72 -12.74 -3.48 -1.34
C GLU A 72 -11.60 -4.39 -0.91
N LEU A 73 -11.34 -5.47 -1.65
CA LEU A 73 -10.26 -6.40 -1.33
C LEU A 73 -8.89 -5.75 -1.45
N GLN A 74 -8.70 -4.87 -2.46
CA GLN A 74 -7.46 -4.10 -2.63
C GLN A 74 -7.22 -3.15 -1.45
N ARG A 75 -8.25 -2.42 -1.00
CA ARG A 75 -8.15 -1.55 0.18
C ARG A 75 -7.93 -2.35 1.47
N LEU A 76 -8.52 -3.54 1.58
CA LEU A 76 -8.24 -4.46 2.70
C LEU A 76 -6.80 -4.99 2.67
N ALA A 77 -6.23 -5.26 1.48
CA ALA A 77 -4.83 -5.63 1.34
C ALA A 77 -3.90 -4.48 1.77
N LEU A 78 -4.26 -3.23 1.45
CA LEU A 78 -3.55 -2.05 1.95
C LEU A 78 -3.66 -1.93 3.48
N LEU A 79 -4.87 -2.11 4.06
CA LEU A 79 -5.05 -2.14 5.52
C LEU A 79 -4.12 -3.17 6.17
N ARG A 80 -4.08 -4.38 5.62
CA ARG A 80 -3.21 -5.45 6.12
C ARG A 80 -1.74 -5.05 6.11
N LEU A 81 -1.27 -4.36 5.07
CA LEU A 81 0.10 -3.82 5.02
C LEU A 81 0.37 -2.78 6.11
N LEU A 82 -0.56 -1.86 6.30
CA LEU A 82 -0.42 -0.77 7.27
C LEU A 82 -0.41 -1.26 8.72
N LEU A 83 -1.01 -2.42 9.01
CA LEU A 83 -0.90 -3.08 10.33
C LEU A 83 0.53 -3.49 10.66
N VAL A 84 1.37 -3.73 9.66
CA VAL A 84 2.79 -4.06 9.85
C VAL A 84 3.64 -2.82 10.16
N ARG A 85 3.12 -1.60 9.91
CA ARG A 85 3.85 -0.32 10.02
C ARG A 85 5.13 -0.30 9.17
N PRO A 86 5.03 -0.54 7.87
CA PRO A 86 6.21 -0.56 7.00
C PRO A 86 6.83 0.84 6.91
N LYS A 87 8.12 0.89 6.58
CA LYS A 87 8.81 2.11 6.18
C LYS A 87 8.72 2.34 4.68
N VAL A 88 8.63 1.26 3.91
CA VAL A 88 8.53 1.30 2.44
C VAL A 88 7.48 0.29 1.98
N ILE A 89 6.59 0.73 1.11
CA ILE A 89 5.64 -0.11 0.37
C ILE A 89 6.13 -0.21 -1.08
N PHE A 90 6.38 -1.42 -1.55
CA PHE A 90 6.61 -1.72 -2.96
C PHE A 90 5.27 -2.09 -3.60
N ALA A 91 4.75 -1.24 -4.45
CA ALA A 91 3.49 -1.40 -5.16
C ALA A 91 3.75 -1.69 -6.64
N ASP A 92 3.56 -2.94 -7.05
CA ASP A 92 3.83 -3.43 -8.39
C ASP A 92 2.50 -3.55 -9.15
N GLU A 93 2.24 -2.61 -10.06
CA GLU A 93 1.00 -2.53 -10.83
C GLU A 93 -0.27 -2.69 -9.95
N PRO A 94 -0.39 -1.98 -8.82
CA PRO A 94 -1.37 -2.30 -7.78
C PRO A 94 -2.82 -2.11 -8.21
N THR A 95 -3.05 -1.49 -9.37
CA THR A 95 -4.40 -1.13 -9.84
C THR A 95 -4.69 -1.57 -11.28
N SER A 96 -3.80 -2.35 -11.91
CA SER A 96 -3.91 -2.75 -13.31
C SER A 96 -5.18 -3.57 -13.67
N ARG A 97 -5.88 -4.10 -12.67
CA ARG A 97 -7.13 -4.87 -12.83
C ARG A 97 -8.39 -4.09 -12.43
N LEU A 98 -8.25 -2.81 -12.12
CA LEU A 98 -9.35 -1.94 -11.70
C LEU A 98 -9.77 -1.03 -12.85
N ASP A 99 -11.03 -0.62 -12.84
CA ASP A 99 -11.50 0.43 -13.73
C ASP A 99 -10.82 1.78 -13.38
N PRO A 100 -10.74 2.74 -14.33
CA PRO A 100 -9.97 3.97 -14.14
C PRO A 100 -10.40 4.82 -12.94
N ILE A 101 -11.68 4.79 -12.57
CA ILE A 101 -12.21 5.56 -11.42
C ILE A 101 -11.72 4.92 -10.12
N THR A 102 -11.89 3.62 -9.98
CA THR A 102 -11.44 2.85 -8.82
C THR A 102 -9.91 2.87 -8.70
N GLN A 103 -9.19 2.78 -9.84
CA GLN A 103 -7.73 2.92 -9.88
C GLN A 103 -7.29 4.24 -9.26
N LYS A 104 -7.86 5.36 -9.71
CA LYS A 104 -7.55 6.69 -9.17
C LYS A 104 -7.78 6.73 -7.66
N GLN A 105 -8.93 6.28 -7.20
CA GLN A 105 -9.31 6.28 -5.78
C GLN A 105 -8.33 5.48 -4.92
N VAL A 106 -7.92 4.29 -5.38
CA VAL A 106 -6.99 3.42 -4.65
C VAL A 106 -5.59 4.03 -4.58
N ILE A 107 -5.12 4.64 -5.66
CA ILE A 107 -3.80 5.30 -5.67
C ILE A 107 -3.79 6.55 -4.79
N ASP A 108 -4.79 7.41 -4.90
CA ASP A 108 -4.89 8.61 -4.06
C ASP A 108 -4.90 8.21 -2.57
N LEU A 109 -5.70 7.20 -2.22
CA LEU A 109 -5.78 6.67 -0.88
C LEU A 109 -4.47 6.03 -0.39
N LEU A 110 -3.76 5.31 -1.27
CA LEU A 110 -2.44 4.74 -0.97
C LEU A 110 -1.45 5.84 -0.61
N CYS A 111 -1.38 6.90 -1.44
CA CYS A 111 -0.46 8.03 -1.22
C CYS A 111 -0.81 8.80 0.06
N GLU A 112 -2.07 9.15 0.26
CA GLU A 112 -2.54 9.86 1.46
C GLU A 112 -2.23 9.06 2.74
N THR A 113 -2.54 7.76 2.71
CA THR A 113 -2.35 6.91 3.88
C THR A 113 -0.88 6.67 4.17
N ALA A 114 -0.07 6.45 3.14
CA ALA A 114 1.37 6.27 3.31
C ALA A 114 2.03 7.53 3.88
N THR A 115 1.66 8.70 3.38
CA THR A 115 2.12 9.99 3.90
C THR A 115 1.74 10.15 5.37
N ALA A 116 0.49 9.90 5.73
CA ALA A 116 0.01 10.01 7.11
C ALA A 116 0.67 9.00 8.08
N GLU A 117 1.13 7.86 7.58
CA GLU A 117 1.83 6.83 8.36
C GLU A 117 3.37 7.00 8.33
N GLY A 118 3.89 7.99 7.62
CA GLY A 118 5.33 8.22 7.44
C GLY A 118 6.01 7.08 6.66
N CYS A 119 5.35 6.56 5.63
CA CYS A 119 5.78 5.44 4.82
C CYS A 119 6.10 5.90 3.40
N ALA A 120 7.24 5.51 2.84
CA ALA A 120 7.58 5.75 1.44
C ALA A 120 6.90 4.72 0.54
N ILE A 121 6.57 5.13 -0.70
CA ILE A 121 6.02 4.24 -1.72
C ILE A 121 6.99 4.15 -2.89
N MET A 122 7.31 2.93 -3.29
CA MET A 122 7.91 2.64 -4.58
C MET A 122 6.83 2.06 -5.49
N LEU A 123 6.35 2.89 -6.42
CA LEU A 123 5.30 2.50 -7.37
C LEU A 123 5.93 2.06 -8.69
N VAL A 124 5.62 0.85 -9.13
CA VAL A 124 5.91 0.38 -10.48
C VAL A 124 4.63 0.50 -11.31
N SER A 125 4.70 1.22 -12.42
CA SER A 125 3.59 1.39 -13.34
C SER A 125 4.09 1.67 -14.76
N HIS A 126 3.32 1.23 -15.74
CA HIS A 126 3.50 1.55 -17.15
C HIS A 126 2.57 2.67 -17.63
N ASP A 127 1.78 3.28 -16.72
CA ASP A 127 0.91 4.42 -17.02
C ASP A 127 1.64 5.75 -16.73
N PRO A 128 2.10 6.50 -17.78
CA PRO A 128 2.83 7.74 -17.61
C PRO A 128 1.98 8.83 -16.93
N ALA A 129 0.66 8.84 -17.17
CA ALA A 129 -0.22 9.84 -16.58
C ALA A 129 -0.39 9.62 -15.08
N LEU A 130 -0.46 8.36 -14.64
CA LEU A 130 -0.46 8.01 -13.23
C LEU A 130 0.86 8.42 -12.57
N VAL A 131 1.99 8.07 -13.17
CA VAL A 131 3.33 8.39 -12.65
C VAL A 131 3.51 9.91 -12.52
N ALA A 132 3.20 10.67 -13.57
CA ALA A 132 3.35 12.13 -13.57
C ALA A 132 2.51 12.84 -12.50
N ARG A 133 1.36 12.25 -12.13
CA ARG A 133 0.46 12.81 -11.11
C ARG A 133 0.88 12.46 -9.68
N THR A 134 1.52 11.30 -9.48
CA THR A 134 1.66 10.68 -8.15
C THR A 134 3.08 10.68 -7.63
N ALA A 135 4.08 10.61 -8.52
CA ALA A 135 5.47 10.40 -8.12
C ALA A 135 6.19 11.71 -7.86
N ASP A 136 6.91 11.78 -6.74
CA ASP A 136 7.87 12.85 -6.45
C ASP A 136 9.15 12.65 -7.26
N HIS A 137 9.50 11.38 -7.54
CA HIS A 137 10.69 10.96 -8.28
C HIS A 137 10.33 9.86 -9.26
N VAL A 138 10.88 9.91 -10.46
CA VAL A 138 10.67 8.89 -11.49
C VAL A 138 12.01 8.27 -11.88
N LEU A 139 12.06 6.92 -11.84
CA LEU A 139 13.15 6.14 -12.39
C LEU A 139 12.63 5.36 -13.60
N SER A 140 13.09 5.69 -14.79
CA SER A 140 12.75 4.96 -16.02
C SER A 140 13.73 3.79 -16.21
N LEU A 141 13.18 2.60 -16.45
CA LEU A 141 13.95 1.39 -16.75
C LEU A 141 13.68 1.00 -18.20
N GLY A 142 14.69 1.10 -19.05
CA GLY A 142 14.58 0.75 -20.48
C GLY A 142 15.85 1.08 -21.27
N PRO A 143 15.91 0.71 -22.54
CA PRO A 143 17.09 0.98 -23.38
C PRO A 143 17.40 2.48 -23.51
N ASP A 144 16.41 3.38 -23.34
CA ASP A 144 16.57 4.82 -23.39
C ASP A 144 16.75 5.48 -22.00
N ALA A 145 16.88 4.68 -20.94
CA ALA A 145 16.98 5.16 -19.55
C ALA A 145 18.26 5.98 -19.28
N ALA A 146 19.26 5.92 -20.17
CA ALA A 146 20.52 6.67 -20.05
C ALA A 146 20.35 8.20 -20.15
N ASN A 147 19.20 8.69 -20.63
CA ASN A 147 18.86 10.11 -20.78
C ASN A 147 17.68 10.57 -19.90
N ALA A 148 17.21 9.76 -18.97
CA ALA A 148 16.15 10.17 -18.06
C ALA A 148 16.71 11.17 -17.04
N ASP A 149 16.35 12.41 -17.21
CA ASP A 149 16.65 13.50 -16.27
C ASP A 149 16.00 13.17 -14.91
N VAL A 150 16.83 12.84 -13.93
CA VAL A 150 16.38 12.68 -12.55
C VAL A 150 16.11 14.07 -12.02
N THR A 151 14.89 14.56 -12.21
CA THR A 151 14.46 15.83 -11.62
C THR A 151 14.57 15.73 -10.11
N ALA A 152 15.31 16.69 -9.52
CA ALA A 152 15.59 16.72 -8.09
C ALA A 152 14.30 16.79 -7.24
N PRO A 153 14.31 16.17 -6.05
CA PRO A 153 13.12 16.00 -5.21
C PRO A 153 12.58 17.33 -4.70
N ARG A 154 11.26 17.51 -4.77
CA ARG A 154 10.58 18.37 -3.81
C ARG A 154 10.34 17.54 -2.55
N VAL A 155 11.22 17.70 -1.58
CA VAL A 155 10.96 17.22 -0.23
C VAL A 155 9.87 18.10 0.38
N VAL A 156 8.63 17.63 0.37
CA VAL A 156 7.57 18.16 1.23
C VAL A 156 7.53 17.27 2.47
N GLY A 157 8.39 17.58 3.41
CA GLY A 157 8.42 16.95 4.72
C GLY A 157 8.89 17.98 5.72
N ALA A 158 7.95 18.73 6.31
CA ALA A 158 8.25 19.49 7.50
C ALA A 158 8.46 18.49 8.64
N LEU A 159 9.73 18.33 9.05
CA LEU A 159 10.06 17.83 10.36
C LEU A 159 9.83 18.99 11.36
N GLN A 160 8.87 18.84 12.21
CA GLN A 160 8.83 19.46 13.54
C GLN A 160 8.64 18.37 14.57
#